data_0a6e0850c89ac4866eafbee3ab3eb110
#
_entry.id   0a6e0850c89ac4866eafbee3ab3eb110
#
_cell.length_a   1.000
_cell.length_b   1.000
_cell.length_c   1.000
_cell.angle_alpha   90.00
_cell.angle_beta   90.00
_cell.angle_gamma   90.00
#
_symmetry.space_group_name_H-M   'P 1'
#
loop_
_entity.id
_entity.type
_entity.pdbx_description
1 polymer ?
#
loop_
_entity_poly.entity_id
_entity_poly.type
_entity_poly.pdbx_seq_one_letter_code
_entity_poly.pdbx_strand_id
1 'polypeptide(L)'
;ITGVSGSGKSTLVQDVLYAALRKAQGKPTELPGAHRELLGADQVEDVVIVDQSPLGKTTRSNPASYVGAFDSIRRLFSNTPDSKQRKYTPGTFSFNSGNGRCPACGGNGFEHVEMQFRSDVYLRCPDCDGRRFRAEILEVRIGGKSIADVLDLTVSEALYFFRNEAELVSRLRPLKDVGLDYLRLGQPVPTLSGGEAQR
;
A
#
# COMPACT_ATOMS: atom_id res chain seq x y z
N ILE A 1 -1.41 -17.70 22.89
CA ILE A 1 -0.79 -19.02 22.56
C ILE A 1 0.73 -18.83 22.56
N THR A 2 1.44 -19.59 23.36
CA THR A 2 2.90 -19.54 23.48
C THR A 2 3.52 -20.92 23.18
N GLY A 3 4.77 -20.94 22.76
CA GLY A 3 5.49 -22.18 22.44
C GLY A 3 6.70 -21.94 21.55
N VAL A 4 7.61 -22.88 21.45
CA VAL A 4 8.80 -22.80 20.60
C VAL A 4 8.45 -22.75 19.11
N SER A 5 9.39 -22.31 18.26
CA SER A 5 9.19 -22.33 16.81
C SER A 5 8.95 -23.78 16.34
N GLY A 6 8.02 -23.96 15.38
CA GLY A 6 7.65 -25.29 14.87
C GLY A 6 6.68 -26.10 15.75
N SER A 7 6.22 -25.59 16.89
CA SER A 7 5.29 -26.29 17.79
C SER A 7 3.82 -26.35 17.31
N GLY A 8 3.54 -25.91 16.08
CA GLY A 8 2.20 -25.98 15.51
C GLY A 8 1.24 -24.84 15.93
N LYS A 9 1.74 -23.74 16.52
CA LYS A 9 0.88 -22.59 16.93
C LYS A 9 0.11 -21.98 15.78
N SER A 10 0.78 -21.74 14.65
CA SER A 10 0.14 -21.17 13.45
C SER A 10 -0.88 -22.13 12.86
N THR A 11 -0.57 -23.42 12.78
CA THR A 11 -1.49 -24.49 12.37
C THR A 11 -2.74 -24.51 13.24
N LEU A 12 -2.57 -24.47 14.56
CA LEU A 12 -3.71 -24.44 15.48
C LEU A 12 -4.60 -23.20 15.26
N VAL A 13 -3.99 -22.03 15.06
CA VAL A 13 -4.75 -20.77 14.89
C VAL A 13 -5.36 -20.67 13.50
N GLN A 14 -4.61 -20.95 12.45
CA GLN A 14 -5.04 -20.75 11.07
C GLN A 14 -5.88 -21.94 10.56
N ASP A 15 -5.31 -23.14 10.65
CA ASP A 15 -5.90 -24.31 9.99
C ASP A 15 -7.01 -24.95 10.84
N VAL A 16 -7.02 -24.73 12.16
CA VAL A 16 -8.05 -25.30 13.04
C VAL A 16 -9.02 -24.22 13.49
N LEU A 17 -8.58 -23.26 14.32
CA LEU A 17 -9.47 -22.29 14.98
C LEU A 17 -10.16 -21.36 13.99
N TYR A 18 -9.41 -20.68 13.14
CA TYR A 18 -9.96 -19.74 12.15
C TYR A 18 -10.89 -20.46 11.17
N ALA A 19 -10.45 -21.58 10.60
CA ALA A 19 -11.25 -22.35 9.67
C ALA A 19 -12.53 -22.89 10.32
N ALA A 20 -12.47 -23.35 11.57
CA ALA A 20 -13.66 -23.83 12.30
C ALA A 20 -14.65 -22.70 12.59
N LEU A 21 -14.18 -21.50 13.01
CA LEU A 21 -15.02 -20.33 13.22
C LEU A 21 -15.71 -19.88 11.93
N ARG A 22 -14.95 -19.77 10.83
CA ARG A 22 -15.52 -19.43 9.51
C ARG A 22 -16.59 -20.41 9.06
N LYS A 23 -16.35 -21.70 9.25
CA LYS A 23 -17.33 -22.75 8.94
C LYS A 23 -18.59 -22.64 9.81
N ALA A 24 -18.45 -22.38 11.12
CA ALA A 24 -19.57 -22.17 12.04
C ALA A 24 -20.42 -20.94 11.64
N GLN A 25 -19.80 -19.91 11.08
CA GLN A 25 -20.46 -18.70 10.55
C GLN A 25 -21.03 -18.87 9.14
N GLY A 26 -20.94 -20.05 8.53
CA GLY A 26 -21.39 -20.28 7.15
C GLY A 26 -20.57 -19.55 6.07
N LYS A 27 -19.35 -19.09 6.41
CA LYS A 27 -18.47 -18.37 5.50
C LYS A 27 -17.56 -19.34 4.74
N PRO A 28 -17.20 -19.03 3.45
CA PRO A 28 -16.27 -19.87 2.68
C PRO A 28 -14.94 -20.02 3.41
N THR A 29 -14.45 -21.25 3.53
CA THR A 29 -13.18 -21.57 4.15
C THR A 29 -12.69 -22.95 3.70
N GLU A 30 -11.43 -23.26 3.94
CA GLU A 30 -10.88 -24.61 3.83
C GLU A 30 -11.46 -25.53 4.93
N LEU A 31 -11.33 -26.82 4.78
CA LEU A 31 -11.75 -27.78 5.81
C LEU A 31 -10.93 -27.56 7.07
N PRO A 32 -11.56 -27.33 8.23
CA PRO A 32 -10.83 -27.20 9.49
C PRO A 32 -10.02 -28.45 9.79
N GLY A 33 -8.84 -28.26 10.33
CA GLY A 33 -8.04 -29.35 10.88
C GLY A 33 -8.80 -30.14 11.95
N ALA A 34 -8.37 -31.37 12.20
CA ALA A 34 -9.03 -32.27 13.17
C ALA A 34 -9.11 -31.62 14.56
N HIS A 35 -10.31 -31.49 15.09
CA HIS A 35 -10.58 -30.98 16.44
C HIS A 35 -11.82 -31.69 17.00
N ARG A 36 -11.97 -31.70 18.31
CA ARG A 36 -13.10 -32.36 18.96
C ARG A 36 -14.37 -31.49 18.89
N GLU A 37 -14.26 -30.25 19.30
CA GLU A 37 -15.38 -29.34 19.44
C GLU A 37 -14.90 -27.88 19.45
N LEU A 38 -15.72 -26.96 18.97
CA LEU A 38 -15.50 -25.51 19.03
C LEU A 38 -16.58 -24.91 19.94
N LEU A 39 -16.21 -24.52 21.14
CA LEU A 39 -17.12 -23.91 22.12
C LEU A 39 -17.08 -22.38 22.02
N GLY A 40 -18.25 -21.72 22.20
CA GLY A 40 -18.35 -20.27 22.22
C GLY A 40 -18.28 -19.59 20.86
N ALA A 41 -18.43 -20.33 19.76
CA ALA A 41 -18.45 -19.74 18.41
C ALA A 41 -19.61 -18.75 18.20
N ASP A 42 -20.71 -18.95 18.92
CA ASP A 42 -21.90 -18.09 18.95
C ASP A 42 -21.63 -16.70 19.56
N GLN A 43 -20.57 -16.56 20.36
CA GLN A 43 -20.15 -15.30 20.98
C GLN A 43 -19.26 -14.45 20.06
N VAL A 44 -18.86 -14.98 18.91
CA VAL A 44 -17.97 -14.31 17.95
C VAL A 44 -18.79 -13.88 16.74
N GLU A 45 -18.97 -12.56 16.59
CA GLU A 45 -19.76 -11.99 15.49
C GLU A 45 -19.05 -12.14 14.14
N ASP A 46 -17.75 -11.88 14.10
CA ASP A 46 -16.91 -12.08 12.90
C ASP A 46 -15.49 -12.49 13.26
N VAL A 47 -14.79 -13.10 12.31
CA VAL A 47 -13.40 -13.51 12.47
C VAL A 47 -12.59 -13.11 11.25
N VAL A 48 -11.49 -12.41 11.50
CA VAL A 48 -10.53 -11.96 10.48
C VAL A 48 -9.17 -12.52 10.83
N ILE A 49 -8.44 -13.02 9.84
CA ILE A 49 -7.04 -13.41 9.99
C ILE A 49 -6.15 -12.30 9.45
N VAL A 50 -5.19 -11.90 10.25
CA VAL A 50 -4.09 -11.01 9.83
C VAL A 50 -2.82 -11.85 9.84
N ASP A 51 -2.30 -12.13 8.67
CA ASP A 51 -1.06 -12.89 8.51
C ASP A 51 0.16 -11.95 8.39
N GLN A 52 1.36 -12.54 8.40
CA GLN A 52 2.62 -11.82 8.24
C GLN A 52 3.10 -11.79 6.78
N SER A 53 2.22 -12.09 5.83
CA SER A 53 2.55 -12.05 4.42
C SER A 53 2.89 -10.60 4.00
N PRO A 54 3.91 -10.39 3.17
CA PRO A 54 4.22 -9.07 2.66
C PRO A 54 3.03 -8.52 1.88
N LEU A 55 2.53 -7.33 2.23
CA LEU A 55 1.41 -6.63 1.58
C LEU A 55 1.64 -6.25 0.11
N GLY A 56 2.73 -6.65 -0.49
CA GLY A 56 3.05 -6.40 -1.89
C GLY A 56 4.48 -6.79 -2.20
N LYS A 57 4.67 -7.32 -3.38
CA LYS A 57 5.98 -7.81 -3.85
C LYS A 57 6.72 -6.81 -4.73
N THR A 58 6.10 -5.65 -5.04
CA THR A 58 6.66 -4.69 -5.99
C THR A 58 6.87 -3.32 -5.36
N THR A 59 7.88 -2.59 -5.83
CA THR A 59 8.14 -1.19 -5.45
C THR A 59 7.02 -0.23 -5.87
N ARG A 60 6.06 -0.68 -6.69
CA ARG A 60 4.88 0.08 -7.10
C ARG A 60 3.78 0.11 -6.04
N SER A 61 3.73 -0.91 -5.19
CA SER A 61 2.81 -0.93 -4.04
C SER A 61 3.27 0.10 -3.01
N ASN A 62 2.37 0.99 -2.59
CA ASN A 62 2.65 2.05 -1.62
C ASN A 62 1.38 2.42 -0.83
N PRO A 63 1.48 3.10 0.31
CA PRO A 63 0.35 3.46 1.15
C PRO A 63 -0.78 4.19 0.40
N ALA A 64 -0.45 5.19 -0.45
CA ALA A 64 -1.46 5.92 -1.19
C ALA A 64 -2.28 5.05 -2.15
N SER A 65 -1.62 4.07 -2.80
CA SER A 65 -2.31 3.12 -3.69
C SER A 65 -3.14 2.12 -2.91
N TYR A 66 -2.65 1.68 -1.76
CA TYR A 66 -3.33 0.69 -0.91
C TYR A 66 -4.68 1.20 -0.40
N VAL A 67 -4.71 2.43 0.13
CA VAL A 67 -5.97 3.05 0.61
C VAL A 67 -6.79 3.70 -0.51
N GLY A 68 -6.39 3.57 -1.78
CA GLY A 68 -7.09 4.15 -2.93
C GLY A 68 -7.00 5.69 -3.05
N ALA A 69 -6.16 6.34 -2.24
CA ALA A 69 -5.97 7.79 -2.29
C ALA A 69 -5.26 8.25 -3.57
N PHE A 70 -4.42 7.39 -4.16
CA PHE A 70 -3.66 7.75 -5.35
C PHE A 70 -4.53 8.04 -6.58
N ASP A 71 -5.68 7.37 -6.71
CA ASP A 71 -6.62 7.63 -7.81
C ASP A 71 -7.22 9.03 -7.73
N SER A 72 -7.58 9.48 -6.53
CA SER A 72 -8.07 10.83 -6.28
C SER A 72 -6.97 11.88 -6.50
N ILE A 73 -5.73 11.61 -6.07
CA ILE A 73 -4.57 12.48 -6.37
C ILE A 73 -4.39 12.64 -7.88
N ARG A 74 -4.39 11.55 -8.66
CA ARG A 74 -4.24 11.60 -10.11
C ARG A 74 -5.34 12.41 -10.79
N ARG A 75 -6.58 12.30 -10.32
CA ARG A 75 -7.71 13.12 -10.81
C ARG A 75 -7.50 14.61 -10.54
N LEU A 76 -7.02 14.97 -9.35
CA LEU A 76 -6.71 16.37 -9.02
C LEU A 76 -5.65 16.93 -9.95
N PHE A 77 -4.54 16.23 -10.16
CA PHE A 77 -3.49 16.66 -11.07
C PHE A 77 -3.98 16.81 -12.52
N SER A 78 -4.80 15.88 -13.01
CA SER A 78 -5.36 15.96 -14.36
C SER A 78 -6.37 17.10 -14.56
N ASN A 79 -6.96 17.60 -13.48
CA ASN A 79 -7.92 18.73 -13.53
C ASN A 79 -7.27 20.10 -13.47
N THR A 80 -5.96 20.20 -13.27
CA THR A 80 -5.26 21.50 -13.31
C THR A 80 -5.34 22.17 -14.68
N PRO A 81 -5.28 23.51 -14.77
CA PRO A 81 -5.26 24.21 -16.05
C PRO A 81 -4.13 23.74 -16.97
N ASP A 82 -2.92 23.56 -16.42
CA ASP A 82 -1.75 23.08 -17.17
C ASP A 82 -1.98 21.69 -17.76
N SER A 83 -2.57 20.77 -16.98
CA SER A 83 -2.91 19.44 -17.46
C SER A 83 -3.94 19.45 -18.58
N LYS A 84 -4.96 20.30 -18.45
CA LYS A 84 -6.00 20.45 -19.50
C LYS A 84 -5.42 21.00 -20.79
N GLN A 85 -4.55 22.00 -20.71
CA GLN A 85 -3.84 22.55 -21.86
C GLN A 85 -2.96 21.52 -22.57
N ARG A 86 -2.26 20.67 -21.78
CA ARG A 86 -1.38 19.60 -22.29
C ARG A 86 -2.15 18.30 -22.61
N LYS A 87 -3.48 18.27 -22.44
CA LYS A 87 -4.36 17.10 -22.63
C LYS A 87 -3.92 15.89 -21.78
N TYR A 88 -3.43 16.14 -20.57
CA TYR A 88 -3.08 15.10 -19.64
C TYR A 88 -4.31 14.50 -18.98
N THR A 89 -4.34 13.19 -18.87
CA THR A 89 -5.41 12.41 -18.25
C THR A 89 -4.96 11.86 -16.89
N PRO A 90 -5.84 11.35 -16.04
CA PRO A 90 -5.42 10.65 -14.81
C PRO A 90 -4.44 9.50 -15.06
N GLY A 91 -4.50 8.87 -16.25
CA GLY A 91 -3.54 7.86 -16.68
C GLY A 91 -2.12 8.40 -16.88
N THR A 92 -1.98 9.65 -17.31
CA THR A 92 -0.66 10.31 -17.44
C THR A 92 0.06 10.42 -16.12
N PHE A 93 -0.67 10.60 -15.02
CA PHE A 93 -0.14 10.66 -13.64
C PHE A 93 -0.06 9.30 -12.94
N SER A 94 -0.14 8.20 -13.70
CA SER A 94 0.05 6.86 -13.16
C SER A 94 1.49 6.37 -13.35
N PHE A 95 2.10 5.86 -12.28
CA PHE A 95 3.39 5.17 -12.38
C PHE A 95 3.25 3.67 -12.69
N ASN A 96 2.01 3.12 -12.69
CA ASN A 96 1.74 1.72 -13.04
C ASN A 96 1.51 1.53 -14.53
N SER A 97 0.84 2.49 -15.16
CA SER A 97 0.45 2.45 -16.57
C SER A 97 0.48 3.87 -17.14
N GLY A 98 0.40 3.99 -18.44
CA GLY A 98 0.35 5.31 -19.10
C GLY A 98 1.72 5.83 -19.53
N ASN A 99 1.69 6.99 -20.18
CA ASN A 99 2.82 7.59 -20.90
C ASN A 99 3.66 8.58 -20.08
N GLY A 100 3.20 8.95 -18.89
CA GLY A 100 3.92 9.89 -18.01
C GLY A 100 5.03 9.28 -17.16
N ARG A 101 5.21 7.96 -17.22
CA ARG A 101 6.23 7.24 -16.46
C ARG A 101 7.64 7.54 -16.95
N CYS A 102 8.61 7.52 -16.04
CA CYS A 102 10.01 7.48 -16.41
C CYS A 102 10.26 6.29 -17.35
N PRO A 103 10.83 6.48 -18.53
CA PRO A 103 11.05 5.40 -19.48
C PRO A 103 12.10 4.39 -19.00
N ALA A 104 13.13 4.84 -18.27
CA ALA A 104 14.21 3.99 -17.78
C ALA A 104 13.70 2.97 -16.75
N CYS A 105 13.05 3.42 -15.67
CA CYS A 105 12.56 2.52 -14.62
C CYS A 105 11.11 2.06 -14.83
N GLY A 106 10.43 2.49 -15.89
CA GLY A 106 9.03 2.13 -16.14
C GLY A 106 8.06 2.57 -15.03
N GLY A 107 8.43 3.58 -14.23
CA GLY A 107 7.64 4.08 -13.10
C GLY A 107 7.92 3.40 -11.76
N ASN A 108 8.89 2.49 -11.69
CA ASN A 108 9.31 1.86 -10.43
C ASN A 108 9.99 2.85 -9.48
N GLY A 109 10.75 3.82 -10.03
CA GLY A 109 11.57 4.76 -9.28
C GLY A 109 12.87 4.15 -8.75
N PHE A 110 12.97 2.83 -8.74
CA PHE A 110 14.12 2.08 -8.23
C PHE A 110 14.45 0.94 -9.17
N GLU A 111 15.70 0.55 -9.19
CA GLU A 111 16.24 -0.65 -9.80
C GLU A 111 16.45 -1.69 -8.69
N HIS A 112 15.97 -2.89 -8.92
CA HIS A 112 16.14 -4.01 -8.00
C HIS A 112 17.40 -4.79 -8.40
N VAL A 113 18.35 -4.87 -7.47
CA VAL A 113 19.58 -5.64 -7.65
C VAL A 113 19.53 -6.85 -6.72
N GLU A 114 19.32 -8.03 -7.29
CA GLU A 114 19.34 -9.30 -6.55
C GLU A 114 20.79 -9.64 -6.14
N MET A 115 20.98 -9.89 -4.87
CA MET A 115 22.25 -10.31 -4.30
C MET A 115 22.18 -11.76 -3.85
N GLN A 116 22.96 -12.65 -4.47
CA GLN A 116 22.91 -14.11 -4.22
C GLN A 116 23.11 -14.54 -2.76
N PHE A 117 23.71 -13.69 -1.90
CA PHE A 117 24.00 -14.04 -0.50
C PHE A 117 23.73 -12.90 0.49
N ARG A 118 23.05 -11.84 0.07
CA ARG A 118 22.69 -10.67 0.90
C ARG A 118 21.25 -10.23 0.59
N SER A 119 20.70 -9.40 1.46
CA SER A 119 19.40 -8.76 1.19
C SER A 119 19.45 -7.97 -0.11
N ASP A 120 18.39 -8.05 -0.90
CA ASP A 120 18.22 -7.30 -2.14
C ASP A 120 18.41 -5.81 -1.91
N VAL A 121 19.03 -5.13 -2.86
CA VAL A 121 19.27 -3.69 -2.81
C VAL A 121 18.40 -2.99 -3.84
N TYR A 122 17.72 -1.93 -3.39
CA TYR A 122 16.94 -1.04 -4.24
C TYR A 122 17.71 0.26 -4.48
N LEU A 123 18.27 0.42 -5.67
CA LEU A 123 18.97 1.63 -6.09
C LEU A 123 17.99 2.62 -6.71
N ARG A 124 18.14 3.91 -6.44
CA ARG A 124 17.33 4.93 -7.11
C ARG A 124 17.63 4.95 -8.59
N CYS A 125 16.58 5.04 -9.41
CA CYS A 125 16.72 5.18 -10.85
C CYS A 125 17.52 6.46 -11.18
N PRO A 126 18.64 6.37 -11.93
CA PRO A 126 19.48 7.53 -12.21
C PRO A 126 18.79 8.59 -13.05
N ASP A 127 17.86 8.21 -13.94
CA ASP A 127 17.17 9.13 -14.84
C ASP A 127 16.13 10.01 -14.13
N CYS A 128 15.37 9.44 -13.19
CA CYS A 128 14.32 10.17 -12.50
C CYS A 128 14.61 10.41 -11.02
N ASP A 129 15.75 9.98 -10.50
CA ASP A 129 16.13 10.09 -9.09
C ASP A 129 15.02 9.63 -8.12
N GLY A 130 14.42 8.49 -8.42
CA GLY A 130 13.33 7.93 -7.62
C GLY A 130 11.95 8.56 -7.85
N ARG A 131 11.84 9.61 -8.68
CA ARG A 131 10.60 10.39 -8.86
C ARG A 131 9.54 9.68 -9.69
N ARG A 132 9.87 8.59 -10.39
CA ARG A 132 8.94 7.71 -11.13
C ARG A 132 8.36 8.27 -12.42
N PHE A 133 8.38 9.59 -12.64
CA PHE A 133 7.74 10.29 -13.75
C PHE A 133 8.77 10.99 -14.65
N ARG A 134 8.34 11.31 -15.86
CA ARG A 134 9.09 12.16 -16.78
C ARG A 134 9.14 13.59 -16.26
N ALA A 135 10.15 14.35 -16.64
CA ALA A 135 10.36 15.73 -16.20
C ALA A 135 9.15 16.64 -16.53
N GLU A 136 8.58 16.52 -17.72
CA GLU A 136 7.42 17.32 -18.16
C GLU A 136 6.16 17.09 -17.32
N ILE A 137 6.00 15.89 -16.73
CA ILE A 137 4.88 15.59 -15.83
C ILE A 137 5.09 16.25 -14.46
N LEU A 138 6.33 16.35 -14.03
CA LEU A 138 6.71 16.97 -12.76
C LEU A 138 6.60 18.50 -12.78
N GLU A 139 6.45 19.10 -13.95
CA GLU A 139 6.16 20.55 -14.10
C GLU A 139 4.76 20.91 -13.63
N VAL A 140 3.80 19.98 -13.76
CA VAL A 140 2.43 20.18 -13.25
C VAL A 140 2.44 20.20 -11.73
N ARG A 141 1.87 21.28 -11.15
CA ARG A 141 1.92 21.49 -9.70
C ARG A 141 0.54 21.82 -9.12
N ILE A 142 0.31 21.34 -7.92
CA ILE A 142 -0.81 21.72 -7.06
C ILE A 142 -0.22 22.29 -5.78
N GLY A 143 -0.58 23.50 -5.39
CA GLY A 143 -0.01 24.13 -4.18
C GLY A 143 1.53 24.16 -4.17
N GLY A 144 2.16 24.34 -5.36
CA GLY A 144 3.61 24.34 -5.53
C GLY A 144 4.28 22.95 -5.56
N LYS A 145 3.55 21.85 -5.36
CA LYS A 145 4.08 20.48 -5.31
C LYS A 145 3.75 19.71 -6.59
N SER A 146 4.73 19.04 -7.16
CA SER A 146 4.56 18.05 -8.23
C SER A 146 3.94 16.76 -7.66
N ILE A 147 3.51 15.85 -8.52
CA ILE A 147 2.99 14.56 -8.08
C ILE A 147 4.04 13.72 -7.33
N ALA A 148 5.31 13.82 -7.69
CA ALA A 148 6.39 13.17 -6.95
C ALA A 148 6.56 13.79 -5.56
N ASP A 149 6.54 15.12 -5.44
CA ASP A 149 6.61 15.81 -4.15
C ASP A 149 5.42 15.44 -3.25
N VAL A 150 4.24 15.23 -3.82
CA VAL A 150 3.06 14.75 -3.09
C VAL A 150 3.24 13.31 -2.59
N LEU A 151 3.83 12.43 -3.40
CA LEU A 151 4.13 11.05 -2.98
C LEU A 151 5.19 11.00 -1.89
N ASP A 152 6.04 12.01 -1.78
CA ASP A 152 7.05 12.14 -0.72
C ASP A 152 6.49 12.69 0.60
N LEU A 153 5.28 13.25 0.60
CA LEU A 153 4.63 13.68 1.84
C LEU A 153 4.36 12.49 2.75
N THR A 154 4.52 12.71 4.05
CA THR A 154 3.97 11.79 5.05
C THR A 154 2.44 11.84 5.04
N VAL A 155 1.79 10.83 5.60
CA VAL A 155 0.33 10.81 5.74
C VAL A 155 -0.17 12.03 6.51
N SER A 156 0.51 12.44 7.58
CA SER A 156 0.18 13.66 8.35
C SER A 156 0.28 14.92 7.48
N GLU A 157 1.37 15.10 6.74
CA GLU A 157 1.56 16.24 5.85
C GLU A 157 0.54 16.24 4.72
N ALA A 158 0.21 15.07 4.17
CA ALA A 158 -0.79 14.94 3.12
C ALA A 158 -2.20 15.27 3.61
N LEU A 159 -2.57 14.83 4.81
CA LEU A 159 -3.86 15.21 5.43
C LEU A 159 -3.98 16.73 5.61
N TYR A 160 -2.89 17.41 5.97
CA TYR A 160 -2.87 18.88 6.06
C TYR A 160 -2.93 19.53 4.68
N PHE A 161 -2.15 19.03 3.72
CA PHE A 161 -2.07 19.58 2.37
C PHE A 161 -3.42 19.46 1.64
N PHE A 162 -4.10 18.31 1.77
CA PHE A 162 -5.38 18.01 1.14
C PHE A 162 -6.59 18.23 2.07
N ARG A 163 -6.48 19.06 3.10
CA ARG A 163 -7.54 19.26 4.10
C ARG A 163 -8.90 19.69 3.53
N ASN A 164 -8.91 20.30 2.35
CA ASN A 164 -10.12 20.72 1.65
C ASN A 164 -10.68 19.66 0.69
N GLU A 165 -10.00 18.53 0.54
CA GLU A 165 -10.36 17.41 -0.34
C GLU A 165 -10.95 16.28 0.48
N ALA A 166 -12.25 16.34 0.79
CA ALA A 166 -12.91 15.42 1.73
C ALA A 166 -12.70 13.93 1.38
N GLU A 167 -12.74 13.58 0.09
CA GLU A 167 -12.50 12.21 -0.37
C GLU A 167 -11.08 11.73 -0.03
N LEU A 168 -10.06 12.56 -0.26
CA LEU A 168 -8.68 12.23 0.07
C LEU A 168 -8.45 12.10 1.57
N VAL A 169 -9.01 13.03 2.33
CA VAL A 169 -8.93 13.00 3.80
C VAL A 169 -9.55 11.72 4.34
N SER A 170 -10.74 11.31 3.85
CA SER A 170 -11.40 10.08 4.30
C SER A 170 -10.59 8.82 4.00
N ARG A 171 -9.92 8.76 2.85
CA ARG A 171 -9.06 7.63 2.47
C ARG A 171 -7.75 7.55 3.26
N LEU A 172 -7.16 8.70 3.60
CA LEU A 172 -5.88 8.75 4.33
C LEU A 172 -6.04 8.63 5.85
N ARG A 173 -7.18 9.02 6.39
CA ARG A 173 -7.44 9.01 7.83
C ARG A 173 -7.20 7.67 8.50
N PRO A 174 -7.62 6.50 7.95
CA PRO A 174 -7.35 5.21 8.57
C PRO A 174 -5.87 4.93 8.82
N LEU A 175 -4.96 5.39 7.92
CA LEU A 175 -3.52 5.24 8.15
C LEU A 175 -3.05 6.01 9.38
N LYS A 176 -3.60 7.21 9.62
CA LYS A 176 -3.31 7.98 10.83
C LYS A 176 -3.89 7.30 12.08
N ASP A 177 -5.13 6.81 11.98
CA ASP A 177 -5.84 6.22 13.13
C ASP A 177 -5.15 4.94 13.65
N VAL A 178 -4.44 4.21 12.77
CA VAL A 178 -3.62 3.05 13.16
C VAL A 178 -2.16 3.42 13.49
N GLY A 179 -1.83 4.71 13.59
CA GLY A 179 -0.50 5.20 13.96
C GLY A 179 0.58 5.05 12.87
N LEU A 180 0.17 5.09 11.60
CA LEU A 180 1.06 5.06 10.42
C LEU A 180 1.20 6.43 9.74
N ASP A 181 0.94 7.49 10.46
CA ASP A 181 0.89 8.85 9.95
C ASP A 181 2.27 9.42 9.54
N TYR A 182 3.35 8.81 9.98
CA TYR A 182 4.73 9.13 9.60
C TYR A 182 5.17 8.49 8.27
N LEU A 183 4.44 7.49 7.75
CA LEU A 183 4.78 6.87 6.48
C LEU A 183 4.60 7.84 5.32
N ARG A 184 5.49 7.77 4.32
CA ARG A 184 5.33 8.54 3.09
C ARG A 184 4.30 7.88 2.17
N LEU A 185 3.49 8.69 1.48
CA LEU A 185 2.46 8.21 0.57
C LEU A 185 3.00 7.27 -0.51
N GLY A 186 4.16 7.57 -1.07
CA GLY A 186 4.83 6.81 -2.13
C GLY A 186 5.85 5.80 -1.64
N GLN A 187 5.98 5.56 -0.33
CA GLN A 187 6.94 4.62 0.23
C GLN A 187 6.68 3.20 -0.30
N PRO A 188 7.67 2.51 -0.89
CA PRO A 188 7.47 1.15 -1.36
C PRO A 188 7.12 0.21 -0.22
N VAL A 189 6.03 -0.57 -0.38
CA VAL A 189 5.57 -1.52 0.65
C VAL A 189 6.65 -2.52 1.10
N PRO A 190 7.54 -3.04 0.22
CA PRO A 190 8.63 -3.93 0.66
C PRO A 190 9.62 -3.28 1.64
N THR A 191 9.60 -1.96 1.80
CA THR A 191 10.45 -1.24 2.78
C THR A 191 9.80 -1.07 4.15
N LEU A 192 8.54 -1.48 4.29
CA LEU A 192 7.83 -1.44 5.57
C LEU A 192 8.29 -2.56 6.49
N SER A 193 8.35 -2.29 7.78
CA SER A 193 8.53 -3.34 8.78
C SER A 193 7.31 -4.26 8.84
N GLY A 194 7.49 -5.49 9.34
CA GLY A 194 6.37 -6.43 9.48
C GLY A 194 5.22 -5.87 10.33
N GLY A 195 5.52 -5.10 11.38
CA GLY A 195 4.49 -4.45 12.21
C GLY A 195 3.76 -3.30 11.52
N GLU A 196 4.41 -2.55 10.64
CA GLU A 196 3.77 -1.52 9.79
C GLU A 196 2.87 -2.16 8.74
N ALA A 197 3.31 -3.28 8.16
CA ALA A 197 2.54 -4.01 7.17
C ALA A 197 1.29 -4.70 7.74
N GLN A 198 1.29 -5.03 9.05
CA GLN A 198 0.14 -5.65 9.73
C GLN A 198 -0.95 -4.65 10.13
N ARG A 199 -0.63 -3.39 10.31
CA ARG A 199 -1.57 -2.30 10.64
C ARG A 199 -2.26 -1.76 9.40
#